data_a5e95dd3a8e83b2e689eca898c50a618
#
_entry.id   a5e95dd3a8e83b2e689eca898c50a618
#
_cell.length_a   1.000
_cell.length_b   1.000
_cell.length_c   1.000
_cell.angle_alpha   90.00
_cell.angle_beta   90.00
_cell.angle_gamma   90.00
#
_symmetry.space_group_name_H-M   'P 1'
#
loop_
_entity.id
_entity.type
_entity.pdbx_description
1 polymer ?
#
loop_
_entity_poly.entity_id
_entity_poly.type
_entity_poly.pdbx_seq_one_letter_code
_entity_poly.pdbx_strand_id
1 'polypeptide(L)'
;MTQGRAPDLARLADLVDLFPRQTIVVLGDFVADEFVFGEISRVSREAPVLILRHRETQLLPGGGANAVNNLADLGARVRPVAAVGADAAGDALVAYFRAKSVETSGLVRARDWKTPAKTRFLAGWPHTARQQVLRMDREPPQALSTQAAKLLERKARERLAGASAMLVSDYGYGSATPAALKAVRGRSRWLVPVALDSRYRLQEFAGLGLTAATPNEAELEAAHNQRIGSDLSRLQRLAQRTLSRLGLRALVVTRGRDGMVVVERGSPPQSLPIFGSDQALDVTGAGDTVVAVLTLALAAGATILEAAQLANYAGGIVVMKRGTATVTRTELAAAIRAEATGAPAAGAT
;
A
#
# COMPACT_ATOMS: atom_id res chain seq x y z
N MET A 1 1.04 -8.09 29.24
CA MET A 1 1.23 -7.39 27.95
C MET A 1 2.65 -6.90 27.91
N THR A 2 3.50 -7.48 27.10
CA THR A 2 4.82 -6.89 26.81
C THR A 2 4.58 -5.72 25.88
N GLN A 3 4.61 -4.49 26.41
CA GLN A 3 4.79 -3.31 25.57
C GLN A 3 6.08 -3.54 24.78
N GLY A 4 6.02 -3.36 23.45
CA GLY A 4 7.20 -3.48 22.62
C GLY A 4 8.31 -2.59 23.16
N ARG A 5 9.54 -3.06 23.01
CA ARG A 5 10.74 -2.29 23.38
C ARG A 5 10.63 -0.91 22.74
N ALA A 6 10.86 0.16 23.50
CA ALA A 6 10.89 1.52 23.00
C ALA A 6 11.78 1.59 21.73
N PRO A 7 11.36 2.28 20.67
CA PRO A 7 12.14 2.36 19.44
C PRO A 7 13.49 3.02 19.71
N ASP A 8 14.53 2.47 19.11
CA ASP A 8 15.82 3.18 18.98
C ASP A 8 15.68 4.23 17.86
N LEU A 9 15.30 5.46 18.23
CA LEU A 9 14.98 6.52 17.30
C LEU A 9 16.19 6.93 16.43
N ALA A 10 17.41 6.85 16.98
CA ALA A 10 18.63 7.10 16.21
C ALA A 10 18.78 6.04 15.11
N ARG A 11 18.61 4.77 15.46
CA ARG A 11 18.67 3.66 14.52
C ARG A 11 17.57 3.76 13.45
N LEU A 12 16.35 4.17 13.80
CA LEU A 12 15.28 4.39 12.82
C LEU A 12 15.63 5.51 11.84
N ALA A 13 16.24 6.60 12.31
CA ALA A 13 16.70 7.69 11.45
C ALA A 13 17.81 7.22 10.48
N ASP A 14 18.79 6.46 10.96
CA ASP A 14 19.85 5.87 10.12
C ASP A 14 19.28 4.97 9.02
N LEU A 15 18.25 4.18 9.33
CA LEU A 15 17.57 3.34 8.34
C LEU A 15 16.88 4.18 7.24
N VAL A 16 16.23 5.28 7.62
CA VAL A 16 15.59 6.20 6.66
C VAL A 16 16.65 6.85 5.73
N ASP A 17 17.85 7.13 6.22
CA ASP A 17 18.93 7.68 5.40
C ASP A 17 19.49 6.67 4.38
N LEU A 18 19.25 5.36 4.57
CA LEU A 18 19.62 4.32 3.61
C LEU A 18 18.59 4.10 2.49
N PHE A 19 17.38 4.66 2.60
CA PHE A 19 16.29 4.46 1.62
C PHE A 19 16.67 4.80 0.17
N PRO A 20 17.37 5.91 -0.13
CA PRO A 20 17.76 6.24 -1.50
C PRO A 20 18.74 5.25 -2.15
N ARG A 21 19.38 4.40 -1.36
CA ARG A 21 20.29 3.37 -1.86
C ARG A 21 19.58 2.08 -2.26
N GLN A 22 18.29 1.95 -1.88
CA GLN A 22 17.53 0.73 -2.11
C GLN A 22 16.87 0.72 -3.49
N THR A 23 16.83 -0.45 -4.11
CA THR A 23 16.09 -0.72 -5.34
C THR A 23 14.95 -1.69 -5.05
N ILE A 24 13.71 -1.24 -5.22
CA ILE A 24 12.52 -2.04 -4.90
C ILE A 24 11.78 -2.42 -6.19
N VAL A 25 11.57 -3.71 -6.38
CA VAL A 25 10.64 -4.21 -7.41
C VAL A 25 9.24 -4.22 -6.84
N VAL A 26 8.28 -3.63 -7.54
CA VAL A 26 6.86 -3.69 -7.18
C VAL A 26 6.12 -4.48 -8.25
N LEU A 27 5.67 -5.69 -7.90
CA LEU A 27 4.70 -6.44 -8.69
C LEU A 27 3.31 -6.14 -8.14
N GLY A 28 2.50 -5.36 -8.85
CA GLY A 28 1.25 -4.86 -8.28
C GLY A 28 0.13 -4.66 -9.29
N ASP A 29 -1.09 -4.68 -8.77
CA ASP A 29 -2.27 -4.26 -9.51
C ASP A 29 -2.38 -2.73 -9.44
N PHE A 30 -2.16 -2.07 -10.57
CA PHE A 30 -2.27 -0.62 -10.67
C PHE A 30 -3.73 -0.20 -10.83
N VAL A 31 -4.13 0.78 -10.04
CA VAL A 31 -5.46 1.39 -10.05
C VAL A 31 -5.32 2.88 -10.32
N ALA A 32 -6.20 3.44 -11.12
CA ALA A 32 -6.33 4.89 -11.26
C ALA A 32 -7.37 5.40 -10.24
N ASP A 33 -6.92 6.17 -9.26
CA ASP A 33 -7.82 6.87 -8.35
C ASP A 33 -8.17 8.22 -8.96
N GLU A 34 -9.40 8.34 -9.50
CA GLU A 34 -9.91 9.56 -10.12
C GLU A 34 -10.75 10.34 -9.10
N PHE A 35 -10.44 11.61 -8.92
CA PHE A 35 -11.19 12.53 -8.07
C PHE A 35 -11.85 13.58 -8.97
N VAL A 36 -13.17 13.52 -9.09
CA VAL A 36 -13.98 14.48 -9.83
C VAL A 36 -14.56 15.49 -8.86
N PHE A 37 -14.06 16.69 -8.90
CA PHE A 37 -14.52 17.79 -8.06
C PHE A 37 -15.65 18.56 -8.75
N GLY A 38 -16.78 18.70 -8.05
CA GLY A 38 -17.94 19.40 -8.51
C GLY A 38 -18.50 20.37 -7.47
N GLU A 39 -19.33 21.29 -7.95
CA GLU A 39 -20.14 22.18 -7.13
C GLU A 39 -21.61 21.81 -7.31
N ILE A 40 -22.32 21.62 -6.20
CA ILE A 40 -23.75 21.33 -6.24
C ILE A 40 -24.48 22.56 -6.77
N SER A 41 -25.15 22.42 -7.93
CA SER A 41 -25.91 23.51 -8.51
C SER A 41 -27.40 23.46 -8.13
N ARG A 42 -28.00 22.27 -8.18
CA ARG A 42 -29.41 22.04 -7.81
C ARG A 42 -29.70 20.53 -7.73
N VAL A 43 -30.86 20.18 -7.23
CA VAL A 43 -31.47 18.84 -7.41
C VAL A 43 -32.13 18.78 -8.80
N SER A 44 -32.00 17.64 -9.48
CA SER A 44 -32.63 17.43 -10.78
C SER A 44 -34.17 17.43 -10.67
N ARG A 45 -34.83 17.84 -11.74
CA ARG A 45 -36.30 17.71 -11.87
C ARG A 45 -36.71 16.33 -12.41
N GLU A 46 -35.76 15.60 -13.00
CA GLU A 46 -36.01 14.29 -13.64
C GLU A 46 -35.94 13.14 -12.64
N ALA A 47 -35.08 13.28 -11.61
CA ALA A 47 -34.89 12.30 -10.55
C ALA A 47 -34.33 12.99 -9.30
N PRO A 48 -34.44 12.41 -8.10
CA PRO A 48 -33.93 12.98 -6.85
C PRO A 48 -32.40 12.84 -6.75
N VAL A 49 -31.68 13.38 -7.74
CA VAL A 49 -30.24 13.35 -7.82
C VAL A 49 -29.63 14.75 -7.86
N LEU A 50 -28.44 14.91 -7.33
CA LEU A 50 -27.70 16.17 -7.38
C LEU A 50 -27.17 16.42 -8.78
N ILE A 51 -27.33 17.65 -9.29
CA ILE A 51 -26.64 18.11 -10.49
C ILE A 51 -25.38 18.82 -10.06
N LEU A 52 -24.23 18.25 -10.46
CA LEU A 52 -22.91 18.79 -10.18
C LEU A 52 -22.37 19.56 -11.38
N ARG A 53 -21.88 20.78 -11.13
CA ARG A 53 -21.10 21.53 -12.11
C ARG A 53 -19.64 21.09 -11.94
N HIS A 54 -19.08 20.42 -12.95
CA HIS A 54 -17.68 19.99 -12.96
C HIS A 54 -16.74 21.18 -12.78
N ARG A 55 -15.72 21.03 -11.95
CA ARG A 55 -14.67 22.01 -11.70
C ARG A 55 -13.31 21.49 -12.13
N GLU A 56 -12.95 20.30 -11.68
CA GLU A 56 -11.63 19.72 -11.87
C GLU A 56 -11.73 18.19 -11.83
N THR A 57 -10.81 17.51 -12.53
CA THR A 57 -10.57 16.08 -12.38
C THR A 57 -9.09 15.85 -12.13
N GLN A 58 -8.77 15.17 -11.03
CA GLN A 58 -7.41 14.75 -10.69
C GLN A 58 -7.33 13.23 -10.79
N LEU A 59 -6.23 12.72 -11.35
CA LEU A 59 -5.92 11.30 -11.34
C LEU A 59 -4.66 11.07 -10.53
N LEU A 60 -4.78 10.22 -9.52
CA LEU A 60 -3.68 9.82 -8.65
C LEU A 60 -3.43 8.31 -8.75
N PRO A 61 -2.19 7.84 -8.51
CA PRO A 61 -1.90 6.43 -8.39
C PRO A 61 -2.65 5.80 -7.21
N GLY A 62 -3.31 4.66 -7.42
CA GLY A 62 -3.99 3.87 -6.40
C GLY A 62 -3.53 2.41 -6.41
N GLY A 63 -3.80 1.67 -5.35
CA GLY A 63 -3.37 0.29 -5.18
C GLY A 63 -1.85 0.13 -5.30
N GLY A 64 -1.39 -0.86 -6.06
CA GLY A 64 0.04 -1.07 -6.30
C GLY A 64 0.76 0.14 -6.88
N ALA A 65 0.06 1.00 -7.64
CA ALA A 65 0.61 2.27 -8.12
C ALA A 65 0.84 3.27 -6.97
N ASN A 66 -0.02 3.28 -5.94
CA ASN A 66 0.20 4.11 -4.75
C ASN A 66 1.41 3.62 -3.93
N ALA A 67 1.62 2.31 -3.83
CA ALA A 67 2.83 1.78 -3.20
C ALA A 67 4.10 2.22 -3.96
N VAL A 68 4.09 2.22 -5.29
CA VAL A 68 5.19 2.77 -6.13
C VAL A 68 5.39 4.26 -5.84
N ASN A 69 4.30 5.03 -5.74
CA ASN A 69 4.35 6.46 -5.47
C ASN A 69 4.99 6.77 -4.10
N ASN A 70 4.60 6.04 -3.06
CA ASN A 70 5.19 6.15 -1.72
C ASN A 70 6.68 5.83 -1.72
N LEU A 71 7.08 4.71 -2.35
CA LEU A 71 8.50 4.33 -2.45
C LEU A 71 9.34 5.39 -3.16
N ALA A 72 8.81 5.99 -4.23
CA ALA A 72 9.49 7.06 -4.96
C ALA A 72 9.66 8.33 -4.11
N ASP A 73 8.62 8.75 -3.37
CA ASP A 73 8.67 9.93 -2.50
C ASP A 73 9.58 9.71 -1.26
N LEU A 74 9.77 8.46 -0.85
CA LEU A 74 10.77 8.07 0.14
C LEU A 74 12.20 8.03 -0.42
N GLY A 75 12.37 8.25 -1.73
CA GLY A 75 13.67 8.33 -2.40
C GLY A 75 14.21 7.02 -2.92
N ALA A 76 13.48 5.91 -2.83
CA ALA A 76 13.92 4.62 -3.35
C ALA A 76 13.96 4.59 -4.88
N ARG A 77 14.82 3.75 -5.46
CA ARG A 77 14.76 3.38 -6.87
C ARG A 77 13.68 2.35 -7.07
N VAL A 78 12.60 2.71 -7.77
CA VAL A 78 11.46 1.81 -7.94
C VAL A 78 11.43 1.22 -9.34
N ARG A 79 11.24 -0.10 -9.43
CA ARG A 79 11.08 -0.86 -10.67
C ARG A 79 9.68 -1.48 -10.71
N PRO A 80 8.65 -0.73 -11.13
CA PRO A 80 7.28 -1.24 -11.17
C PRO A 80 7.09 -2.28 -12.26
N VAL A 81 6.27 -3.30 -11.97
CA VAL A 81 5.80 -4.31 -12.90
C VAL A 81 4.29 -4.48 -12.70
N ALA A 82 3.52 -4.05 -13.66
CA ALA A 82 2.06 -4.07 -13.61
C ALA A 82 1.46 -4.12 -15.01
N ALA A 83 0.23 -4.58 -15.15
CA ALA A 83 -0.57 -4.35 -16.34
C ALA A 83 -1.25 -2.99 -16.26
N VAL A 84 -1.30 -2.30 -17.39
CA VAL A 84 -2.14 -1.12 -17.62
C VAL A 84 -2.83 -1.26 -18.97
N GLY A 85 -4.06 -0.83 -19.09
CA GLY A 85 -4.80 -0.85 -20.34
C GLY A 85 -4.23 0.10 -21.40
N ALA A 86 -4.58 -0.13 -22.65
CA ALA A 86 -4.38 0.86 -23.72
C ALA A 86 -5.54 1.86 -23.70
N ASP A 87 -5.70 2.60 -22.60
CA ASP A 87 -6.77 3.53 -22.31
C ASP A 87 -6.26 4.78 -21.59
N ALA A 88 -7.12 5.80 -21.47
CA ALA A 88 -6.75 7.09 -20.89
C ALA A 88 -6.23 6.97 -19.45
N ALA A 89 -6.80 6.08 -18.62
CA ALA A 89 -6.34 5.87 -17.25
C ALA A 89 -4.94 5.25 -17.20
N GLY A 90 -4.68 4.26 -18.07
CA GLY A 90 -3.34 3.66 -18.19
C GLY A 90 -2.30 4.64 -18.73
N ASP A 91 -2.69 5.49 -19.70
CA ASP A 91 -1.81 6.54 -20.23
C ASP A 91 -1.47 7.58 -19.17
N ALA A 92 -2.46 8.00 -18.38
CA ALA A 92 -2.28 8.96 -17.30
C ALA A 92 -1.35 8.41 -16.19
N LEU A 93 -1.51 7.14 -15.78
CA LEU A 93 -0.61 6.51 -14.81
C LEU A 93 0.84 6.44 -15.33
N VAL A 94 1.03 6.05 -16.61
CA VAL A 94 2.36 6.02 -17.23
C VAL A 94 2.98 7.42 -17.27
N ALA A 95 2.20 8.44 -17.66
CA ALA A 95 2.65 9.82 -17.71
C ALA A 95 3.02 10.34 -16.30
N TYR A 96 2.19 10.04 -15.28
CA TYR A 96 2.44 10.40 -13.89
C TYR A 96 3.80 9.88 -13.41
N PHE A 97 4.08 8.59 -13.62
CA PHE A 97 5.33 8.00 -13.18
C PHE A 97 6.55 8.48 -13.97
N ARG A 98 6.40 8.74 -15.26
CA ARG A 98 7.47 9.36 -16.07
C ARG A 98 7.82 10.76 -15.55
N ALA A 99 6.83 11.57 -15.21
CA ALA A 99 7.04 12.89 -14.62
C ALA A 99 7.77 12.85 -13.28
N LYS A 100 7.60 11.76 -12.52
CA LYS A 100 8.35 11.48 -11.27
C LYS A 100 9.69 10.75 -11.49
N SER A 101 10.14 10.60 -12.72
CA SER A 101 11.37 9.88 -13.05
C SER A 101 11.39 8.41 -12.60
N VAL A 102 10.22 7.80 -12.42
CA VAL A 102 10.08 6.36 -12.16
C VAL A 102 10.16 5.59 -13.47
N GLU A 103 10.96 4.52 -13.51
CA GLU A 103 11.11 3.68 -14.69
C GLU A 103 9.80 2.97 -15.06
N THR A 104 9.24 3.27 -16.24
CA THR A 104 7.95 2.71 -16.69
C THR A 104 8.08 1.52 -17.64
N SER A 105 9.30 1.08 -18.00
CA SER A 105 9.53 -0.01 -18.96
C SER A 105 9.06 -1.39 -18.43
N GLY A 106 8.77 -1.51 -17.12
CA GLY A 106 8.12 -2.68 -16.51
C GLY A 106 6.61 -2.74 -16.71
N LEU A 107 5.97 -1.65 -17.06
CA LEU A 107 4.53 -1.61 -17.26
C LEU A 107 4.16 -2.29 -18.60
N VAL A 108 3.24 -3.25 -18.54
CA VAL A 108 2.76 -4.02 -19.68
C VAL A 108 1.46 -3.41 -20.19
N ARG A 109 1.47 -2.93 -21.44
CA ARG A 109 0.28 -2.39 -22.11
C ARG A 109 -0.58 -3.54 -22.62
N ALA A 110 -1.69 -3.81 -21.96
CA ALA A 110 -2.64 -4.86 -22.35
C ALA A 110 -3.78 -4.27 -23.17
N ARG A 111 -3.84 -4.59 -24.49
CA ARG A 111 -4.79 -3.96 -25.42
C ARG A 111 -6.25 -4.32 -25.13
N ASP A 112 -6.51 -5.59 -24.79
CA ASP A 112 -7.84 -6.12 -24.56
C ASP A 112 -8.25 -6.09 -23.08
N TRP A 113 -7.58 -5.27 -22.29
CA TRP A 113 -7.79 -5.14 -20.86
C TRP A 113 -7.92 -3.67 -20.48
N LYS A 114 -8.74 -3.37 -19.49
CA LYS A 114 -8.96 -2.00 -19.02
C LYS A 114 -8.23 -1.75 -17.73
N THR A 115 -7.63 -0.57 -17.61
CA THR A 115 -7.03 -0.13 -16.35
C THR A 115 -8.11 0.00 -15.28
N PRO A 116 -8.00 -0.70 -14.14
CA PRO A 116 -8.92 -0.50 -13.03
C PRO A 116 -8.92 0.97 -12.61
N ALA A 117 -10.11 1.54 -12.40
CA ALA A 117 -10.23 2.91 -11.94
C ALA A 117 -11.32 3.04 -10.87
N LYS A 118 -11.06 3.89 -9.88
CA LYS A 118 -12.01 4.25 -8.82
C LYS A 118 -12.28 5.74 -8.89
N THR A 119 -13.42 6.10 -9.46
CA THR A 119 -13.82 7.50 -9.63
C THR A 119 -14.64 7.95 -8.44
N ARG A 120 -14.13 8.91 -7.66
CA ARG A 120 -14.80 9.53 -6.51
C ARG A 120 -15.31 10.90 -6.91
N PHE A 121 -16.60 11.10 -6.81
CA PHE A 121 -17.24 12.40 -7.04
C PHE A 121 -17.31 13.13 -5.70
N LEU A 122 -16.60 14.27 -5.62
CA LEU A 122 -16.57 15.12 -4.44
C LEU A 122 -17.30 16.42 -4.76
N ALA A 123 -18.33 16.72 -3.98
CA ALA A 123 -19.14 17.89 -4.20
C ALA A 123 -19.48 18.60 -2.89
N GLY A 124 -19.74 19.89 -3.01
CA GLY A 124 -20.21 20.75 -1.93
C GLY A 124 -20.92 21.97 -2.50
N TRP A 125 -21.69 22.66 -1.66
CA TRP A 125 -22.21 23.97 -1.99
C TRP A 125 -21.08 25.00 -1.99
N PRO A 126 -21.24 26.15 -2.68
CA PRO A 126 -20.28 27.24 -2.54
C PRO A 126 -19.96 27.54 -1.07
N HIS A 127 -18.66 27.64 -0.75
CA HIS A 127 -18.15 27.91 0.61
C HIS A 127 -18.36 26.77 1.66
N THR A 128 -18.76 25.57 1.26
CA THR A 128 -18.83 24.40 2.15
C THR A 128 -17.71 23.38 1.88
N ALA A 129 -17.42 22.54 2.87
CA ALA A 129 -16.51 21.42 2.67
C ALA A 129 -17.08 20.43 1.64
N ARG A 130 -16.26 20.01 0.69
CA ARG A 130 -16.61 18.97 -0.28
C ARG A 130 -16.69 17.61 0.42
N GLN A 131 -17.74 16.86 0.08
CA GLN A 131 -17.95 15.49 0.57
C GLN A 131 -18.01 14.54 -0.62
N GLN A 132 -17.63 13.28 -0.40
CA GLN A 132 -17.80 12.25 -1.43
C GLN A 132 -19.29 11.91 -1.55
N VAL A 133 -19.89 12.20 -2.68
CA VAL A 133 -21.32 11.97 -2.98
C VAL A 133 -21.55 10.68 -3.73
N LEU A 134 -20.55 10.18 -4.47
CA LEU A 134 -20.64 8.94 -5.23
C LEU A 134 -19.22 8.36 -5.44
N ARG A 135 -19.12 7.03 -5.52
CA ARG A 135 -17.96 6.32 -6.06
C ARG A 135 -18.41 5.37 -7.16
N MET A 136 -17.71 5.41 -8.29
CA MET A 136 -17.92 4.50 -9.40
C MET A 136 -16.61 3.74 -9.67
N ASP A 137 -16.67 2.41 -9.58
CA ASP A 137 -15.53 1.54 -9.84
C ASP A 137 -15.64 0.99 -11.27
N ARG A 138 -14.58 1.15 -12.05
CA ARG A 138 -14.39 0.48 -13.34
C ARG A 138 -13.40 -0.64 -13.16
N GLU A 139 -13.86 -1.85 -13.39
CA GLU A 139 -13.05 -3.05 -13.29
C GLU A 139 -12.79 -3.64 -14.68
N PRO A 140 -11.67 -4.37 -14.85
CA PRO A 140 -11.41 -5.06 -16.11
C PRO A 140 -12.54 -6.04 -16.41
N PRO A 141 -13.08 -6.07 -17.63
CA PRO A 141 -14.20 -6.96 -17.98
C PRO A 141 -13.77 -8.43 -18.06
N GLN A 142 -12.47 -8.70 -18.11
CA GLN A 142 -11.89 -10.02 -18.22
C GLN A 142 -10.52 -10.10 -17.56
N ALA A 143 -10.06 -11.31 -17.28
CA ALA A 143 -8.72 -11.57 -16.78
C ALA A 143 -7.65 -11.13 -17.81
N LEU A 144 -6.43 -10.88 -17.34
CA LEU A 144 -5.29 -10.64 -18.22
C LEU A 144 -5.08 -11.83 -19.18
N SER A 145 -4.77 -11.53 -20.44
CA SER A 145 -4.42 -12.56 -21.40
C SER A 145 -3.17 -13.33 -20.94
N THR A 146 -3.08 -14.62 -21.31
CA THR A 146 -1.91 -15.46 -21.02
C THR A 146 -0.60 -14.81 -21.51
N GLN A 147 -0.64 -14.10 -22.64
CA GLN A 147 0.53 -13.40 -23.18
C GLN A 147 0.95 -12.24 -22.27
N ALA A 148 0.01 -11.43 -21.81
CA ALA A 148 0.29 -10.32 -20.90
C ALA A 148 0.80 -10.83 -19.54
N ALA A 149 0.22 -11.89 -18.99
CA ALA A 149 0.67 -12.52 -17.74
C ALA A 149 2.11 -13.05 -17.86
N LYS A 150 2.44 -13.80 -18.92
CA LYS A 150 3.82 -14.29 -19.17
C LYS A 150 4.82 -13.14 -19.37
N LEU A 151 4.39 -12.04 -19.97
CA LEU A 151 5.24 -10.85 -20.13
C LEU A 151 5.52 -10.19 -18.79
N LEU A 152 4.51 -10.06 -17.90
CA LEU A 152 4.67 -9.57 -16.53
C LEU A 152 5.65 -10.43 -15.73
N GLU A 153 5.50 -11.75 -15.77
CA GLU A 153 6.38 -12.70 -15.09
C GLU A 153 7.83 -12.54 -15.55
N ARG A 154 8.06 -12.44 -16.87
CA ARG A 154 9.38 -12.22 -17.44
C ARG A 154 9.97 -10.90 -16.94
N LYS A 155 9.23 -9.80 -17.07
CA LYS A 155 9.67 -8.48 -16.62
C LYS A 155 9.97 -8.43 -15.13
N ALA A 156 9.17 -9.11 -14.30
CA ALA A 156 9.41 -9.18 -12.86
C ALA A 156 10.73 -9.92 -12.55
N ARG A 157 11.01 -11.04 -13.21
CA ARG A 157 12.29 -11.77 -13.05
C ARG A 157 13.49 -10.92 -13.47
N GLU A 158 13.41 -10.27 -14.64
CA GLU A 158 14.48 -9.41 -15.14
C GLU A 158 14.81 -8.28 -14.16
N ARG A 159 13.78 -7.69 -13.52
CA ARG A 159 13.93 -6.55 -12.61
C ARG A 159 14.40 -6.92 -11.21
N LEU A 160 14.27 -8.18 -10.82
CA LEU A 160 14.78 -8.67 -9.54
C LEU A 160 16.30 -8.70 -9.49
N ALA A 161 16.98 -8.74 -10.63
CA ALA A 161 18.44 -8.70 -10.66
C ALA A 161 18.95 -7.38 -10.03
N GLY A 162 19.71 -7.49 -8.94
CA GLY A 162 20.24 -6.36 -8.19
C GLY A 162 19.18 -5.54 -7.44
N ALA A 163 17.98 -6.07 -7.23
CA ALA A 163 16.99 -5.48 -6.34
C ALA A 163 17.34 -5.75 -4.87
N SER A 164 16.96 -4.81 -3.99
CA SER A 164 17.13 -4.93 -2.54
C SER A 164 15.95 -5.63 -1.88
N ALA A 165 14.74 -5.49 -2.44
CA ALA A 165 13.52 -6.16 -1.97
C ALA A 165 12.45 -6.19 -3.09
N MET A 166 11.40 -6.99 -2.86
CA MET A 166 10.20 -7.01 -3.69
C MET A 166 8.96 -6.74 -2.85
N LEU A 167 8.07 -5.90 -3.38
CA LEU A 167 6.74 -5.68 -2.87
C LEU A 167 5.73 -6.32 -3.82
N VAL A 168 4.79 -7.08 -3.28
CA VAL A 168 3.67 -7.67 -4.01
C VAL A 168 2.39 -7.01 -3.50
N SER A 169 1.67 -6.30 -4.38
CA SER A 169 0.44 -5.58 -4.04
C SER A 169 -0.72 -6.12 -4.86
N ASP A 170 -1.53 -6.97 -4.24
CA ASP A 170 -2.61 -7.74 -4.86
C ASP A 170 -3.98 -7.15 -4.53
N TYR A 171 -4.58 -6.53 -5.54
CA TYR A 171 -5.95 -5.98 -5.50
C TYR A 171 -6.97 -6.86 -6.27
N GLY A 172 -6.54 -8.04 -6.74
CA GLY A 172 -7.41 -8.98 -7.45
C GLY A 172 -7.55 -8.71 -8.95
N TYR A 173 -6.77 -7.79 -9.53
CA TYR A 173 -6.89 -7.41 -10.94
C TYR A 173 -5.95 -8.18 -11.88
N GLY A 174 -5.09 -9.06 -11.35
CA GLY A 174 -4.40 -10.07 -12.14
C GLY A 174 -2.93 -9.85 -12.42
N SER A 175 -2.32 -8.70 -12.08
CA SER A 175 -0.87 -8.51 -12.18
C SER A 175 -0.11 -9.25 -11.08
N ALA A 176 -0.62 -9.19 -9.84
CA ALA A 176 0.03 -9.73 -8.64
C ALA A 176 -0.68 -11.00 -8.13
N THR A 177 -0.75 -12.03 -8.96
CA THR A 177 -1.41 -13.30 -8.58
C THR A 177 -0.43 -14.27 -7.89
N PRO A 178 -0.94 -15.24 -7.07
CA PRO A 178 -0.11 -16.32 -6.54
C PRO A 178 0.63 -17.09 -7.63
N ALA A 179 -0.03 -17.33 -8.78
CA ALA A 179 0.55 -18.01 -9.94
C ALA A 179 1.71 -17.21 -10.55
N ALA A 180 1.52 -15.88 -10.74
CA ALA A 180 2.56 -15.00 -11.23
C ALA A 180 3.77 -14.98 -10.28
N LEU A 181 3.53 -14.84 -8.97
CA LEU A 181 4.61 -14.84 -7.99
C LEU A 181 5.36 -16.18 -7.94
N LYS A 182 4.65 -17.31 -8.03
CA LYS A 182 5.25 -18.64 -8.14
C LYS A 182 6.13 -18.76 -9.39
N ALA A 183 5.66 -18.26 -10.52
CA ALA A 183 6.41 -18.25 -11.77
C ALA A 183 7.66 -17.36 -11.69
N VAL A 184 7.56 -16.18 -11.05
CA VAL A 184 8.70 -15.26 -10.84
C VAL A 184 9.75 -15.90 -9.95
N ARG A 185 9.36 -16.54 -8.84
CA ARG A 185 10.26 -17.24 -7.92
C ARG A 185 10.96 -18.44 -8.59
N GLY A 186 10.25 -19.16 -9.43
CA GLY A 186 10.72 -20.41 -10.00
C GLY A 186 10.96 -21.48 -8.93
N ARG A 187 12.06 -22.25 -9.05
CA ARG A 187 12.46 -23.31 -8.09
C ARG A 187 13.40 -22.82 -7.00
N SER A 188 13.84 -21.57 -7.07
CA SER A 188 14.81 -20.97 -6.14
C SER A 188 14.13 -20.41 -4.89
N ARG A 189 14.92 -20.14 -3.84
CA ARG A 189 14.49 -19.30 -2.72
C ARG A 189 14.65 -17.83 -3.11
N TRP A 190 13.88 -16.96 -2.48
CA TRP A 190 14.10 -15.52 -2.59
C TRP A 190 15.46 -15.16 -1.98
N LEU A 191 16.24 -14.37 -2.70
CA LEU A 191 17.51 -13.82 -2.24
C LEU A 191 17.34 -12.47 -1.53
N VAL A 192 16.15 -11.89 -1.63
CA VAL A 192 15.78 -10.58 -1.07
C VAL A 192 14.48 -10.69 -0.28
N PRO A 193 14.21 -9.80 0.68
CA PRO A 193 12.92 -9.73 1.34
C PRO A 193 11.77 -9.54 0.34
N VAL A 194 10.67 -10.27 0.56
CA VAL A 194 9.44 -10.13 -0.23
C VAL A 194 8.28 -9.87 0.72
N ALA A 195 7.68 -8.67 0.61
CA ALA A 195 6.49 -8.30 1.36
C ALA A 195 5.24 -8.43 0.50
N LEU A 196 4.13 -8.78 1.12
CA LEU A 196 2.83 -8.96 0.50
C LEU A 196 1.78 -8.06 1.16
N ASP A 197 1.04 -7.35 0.34
CA ASP A 197 -0.27 -6.80 0.65
C ASP A 197 -1.30 -7.44 -0.26
N SER A 198 -2.32 -8.11 0.29
CA SER A 198 -3.33 -8.81 -0.51
C SER A 198 -4.71 -8.62 0.09
N ARG A 199 -5.56 -7.96 -0.68
CA ARG A 199 -6.89 -7.56 -0.24
C ARG A 199 -7.88 -8.74 -0.10
N TYR A 200 -7.77 -9.75 -0.95
CA TYR A 200 -8.80 -10.80 -1.03
C TYR A 200 -8.26 -12.23 -0.97
N ARG A 201 -6.98 -12.45 -1.28
CA ARG A 201 -6.43 -13.78 -1.56
C ARG A 201 -5.23 -14.13 -0.68
N LEU A 202 -5.12 -13.51 0.50
CA LEU A 202 -3.97 -13.66 1.39
C LEU A 202 -3.55 -15.13 1.57
N GLN A 203 -4.51 -16.04 1.79
CA GLN A 203 -4.24 -17.46 2.04
C GLN A 203 -3.70 -18.22 0.82
N GLU A 204 -3.96 -17.74 -0.39
CA GLU A 204 -3.52 -18.38 -1.63
C GLU A 204 -2.01 -18.22 -1.88
N PHE A 205 -1.36 -17.30 -1.19
CA PHE A 205 0.09 -17.07 -1.25
C PHE A 205 0.90 -18.01 -0.35
N ALA A 206 0.26 -19.04 0.23
CA ALA A 206 0.92 -20.02 1.07
C ALA A 206 2.05 -20.76 0.35
N GLY A 207 3.17 -20.99 1.06
CA GLY A 207 4.30 -21.74 0.53
C GLY A 207 5.13 -21.02 -0.53
N LEU A 208 4.87 -19.73 -0.79
CA LEU A 208 5.66 -18.94 -1.75
C LEU A 208 6.92 -18.32 -1.15
N GLY A 209 7.20 -18.57 0.15
CA GLY A 209 8.44 -18.15 0.81
C GLY A 209 8.54 -16.65 1.05
N LEU A 210 7.42 -16.00 1.26
CA LEU A 210 7.37 -14.56 1.56
C LEU A 210 8.02 -14.24 2.92
N THR A 211 8.54 -13.03 3.04
CA THR A 211 9.14 -12.54 4.30
C THR A 211 8.07 -12.02 5.25
N ALA A 212 7.20 -11.15 4.77
CA ALA A 212 6.17 -10.52 5.59
C ALA A 212 4.87 -10.27 4.79
N ALA A 213 3.76 -10.07 5.52
CA ALA A 213 2.52 -9.57 4.94
C ALA A 213 1.87 -8.55 5.89
N THR A 214 1.04 -7.64 5.32
CA THR A 214 0.45 -6.50 6.04
C THR A 214 -1.09 -6.47 5.98
N PRO A 215 -1.81 -7.55 6.34
CA PRO A 215 -3.26 -7.51 6.34
C PRO A 215 -3.79 -6.52 7.39
N ASN A 216 -4.95 -5.92 7.10
CA ASN A 216 -5.75 -5.27 8.13
C ASN A 216 -6.63 -6.29 8.89
N GLU A 217 -7.31 -5.82 9.97
CA GLU A 217 -8.20 -6.69 10.76
C GLU A 217 -9.29 -7.34 9.90
N ALA A 218 -9.92 -6.57 9.00
CA ALA A 218 -11.00 -7.09 8.16
C ALA A 218 -10.51 -8.16 7.16
N GLU A 219 -9.33 -7.98 6.59
CA GLU A 219 -8.68 -8.96 5.72
C GLU A 219 -8.29 -10.24 6.48
N LEU A 220 -7.81 -10.08 7.72
CA LEU A 220 -7.53 -11.21 8.59
C LEU A 220 -8.80 -11.96 9.00
N GLU A 221 -9.89 -11.24 9.33
CA GLU A 221 -11.22 -11.81 9.59
C GLU A 221 -11.73 -12.59 8.39
N ALA A 222 -11.66 -12.00 7.19
CA ALA A 222 -12.08 -12.63 5.95
C ALA A 222 -11.28 -13.91 5.65
N ALA A 223 -9.94 -13.87 5.85
CA ALA A 223 -9.07 -15.02 5.62
C ALA A 223 -9.40 -16.21 6.52
N HIS A 224 -10.04 -16.00 7.67
CA HIS A 224 -10.42 -17.04 8.63
C HIS A 224 -11.93 -17.25 8.76
N ASN A 225 -12.74 -16.43 8.10
CA ASN A 225 -14.20 -16.36 8.27
C ASN A 225 -14.59 -16.24 9.77
N GLN A 226 -13.86 -15.41 10.52
CA GLN A 226 -14.04 -15.20 11.97
C GLN A 226 -13.91 -13.72 12.31
N ARG A 227 -14.86 -13.18 13.05
CA ARG A 227 -14.79 -11.82 13.57
C ARG A 227 -13.83 -11.72 14.75
N ILE A 228 -13.00 -10.68 14.75
CA ILE A 228 -12.05 -10.35 15.81
C ILE A 228 -12.72 -9.48 16.87
N GLY A 229 -13.40 -8.41 16.45
CA GLY A 229 -13.98 -7.41 17.34
C GLY A 229 -12.89 -6.80 18.24
N SER A 230 -13.17 -6.63 19.53
CA SER A 230 -12.22 -6.08 20.51
C SER A 230 -11.28 -7.12 21.14
N ASP A 231 -11.36 -8.39 20.73
CA ASP A 231 -10.57 -9.49 21.33
C ASP A 231 -9.15 -9.55 20.74
N LEU A 232 -8.22 -8.84 21.37
CA LEU A 232 -6.82 -8.84 20.98
C LEU A 232 -6.18 -10.24 21.01
N SER A 233 -6.58 -11.10 21.95
CA SER A 233 -6.06 -12.47 22.03
C SER A 233 -6.51 -13.30 20.83
N ARG A 234 -7.73 -13.09 20.35
CA ARG A 234 -8.25 -13.71 19.12
C ARG A 234 -7.45 -13.21 17.90
N LEU A 235 -7.24 -11.91 17.78
CA LEU A 235 -6.42 -11.32 16.71
C LEU A 235 -5.05 -11.99 16.67
N GLN A 236 -4.36 -12.07 17.80
CA GLN A 236 -3.03 -12.68 17.90
C GLN A 236 -3.03 -14.16 17.50
N ARG A 237 -4.05 -14.93 17.93
CA ARG A 237 -4.17 -16.35 17.53
C ARG A 237 -4.39 -16.49 16.02
N LEU A 238 -5.26 -15.66 15.40
CA LEU A 238 -5.51 -15.70 13.96
C LEU A 238 -4.25 -15.26 13.17
N ALA A 239 -3.57 -14.24 13.65
CA ALA A 239 -2.31 -13.77 13.05
C ALA A 239 -1.22 -14.85 13.09
N GLN A 240 -1.05 -15.56 14.22
CA GLN A 240 -0.10 -16.67 14.34
C GLN A 240 -0.45 -17.84 13.41
N ARG A 241 -1.74 -18.17 13.28
CA ARG A 241 -2.21 -19.21 12.33
C ARG A 241 -1.89 -18.80 10.89
N THR A 242 -2.15 -17.54 10.53
CA THR A 242 -1.84 -17.00 9.20
C THR A 242 -0.35 -17.03 8.92
N LEU A 243 0.46 -16.54 9.85
CA LEU A 243 1.93 -16.56 9.76
C LEU A 243 2.45 -18.00 9.52
N SER A 244 1.95 -18.97 10.27
CA SER A 244 2.34 -20.37 10.14
C SER A 244 1.89 -20.97 8.82
N ARG A 245 0.63 -20.75 8.41
CA ARG A 245 0.04 -21.27 7.17
C ARG A 245 0.74 -20.72 5.93
N LEU A 246 1.04 -19.43 5.91
CA LEU A 246 1.74 -18.79 4.78
C LEU A 246 3.26 -19.07 4.80
N GLY A 247 3.79 -19.57 5.92
CA GLY A 247 5.22 -19.78 6.08
C GLY A 247 6.03 -18.49 6.16
N LEU A 248 5.43 -17.39 6.63
CA LEU A 248 6.06 -16.08 6.76
C LEU A 248 7.09 -16.05 7.89
N ARG A 249 8.02 -15.07 7.80
CA ARG A 249 8.83 -14.65 8.94
C ARG A 249 8.03 -13.76 9.87
N ALA A 250 7.22 -12.85 9.33
CA ALA A 250 6.40 -11.93 10.11
C ALA A 250 5.05 -11.61 9.47
N LEU A 251 4.06 -11.28 10.32
CA LEU A 251 2.78 -10.71 9.94
C LEU A 251 2.60 -9.40 10.72
N VAL A 252 2.31 -8.31 10.02
CA VAL A 252 2.02 -7.00 10.62
C VAL A 252 0.55 -6.70 10.35
N VAL A 253 -0.29 -6.81 11.39
CA VAL A 253 -1.73 -6.57 11.27
C VAL A 253 -2.02 -5.10 11.59
N THR A 254 -2.54 -4.35 10.62
CA THR A 254 -2.93 -2.96 10.81
C THR A 254 -4.34 -2.86 11.43
N ARG A 255 -4.53 -1.95 12.40
CA ARG A 255 -5.72 -1.82 13.24
C ARG A 255 -6.30 -0.41 13.25
N GLY A 256 -6.05 0.35 12.21
CA GLY A 256 -6.49 1.75 12.13
C GLY A 256 -6.02 2.56 13.34
N ARG A 257 -6.94 3.19 14.07
CA ARG A 257 -6.63 3.99 15.27
C ARG A 257 -5.99 3.21 16.42
N ASP A 258 -6.07 1.89 16.42
CA ASP A 258 -5.45 1.03 17.43
C ASP A 258 -4.00 0.64 17.07
N GLY A 259 -3.43 1.22 16.03
CA GLY A 259 -2.05 1.00 15.62
C GLY A 259 -1.83 -0.33 14.89
N MET A 260 -0.88 -1.15 15.35
CA MET A 260 -0.50 -2.41 14.69
C MET A 260 -0.20 -3.52 15.69
N VAL A 261 -0.37 -4.77 15.24
CA VAL A 261 0.13 -5.95 15.94
C VAL A 261 1.16 -6.64 15.06
N VAL A 262 2.36 -6.80 15.59
CA VAL A 262 3.49 -7.48 14.93
C VAL A 262 3.60 -8.89 15.50
N VAL A 263 3.51 -9.88 14.61
CA VAL A 263 3.71 -11.30 14.94
C VAL A 263 4.92 -11.80 14.16
N GLU A 264 6.01 -12.08 14.85
CA GLU A 264 7.24 -12.61 14.24
C GLU A 264 7.46 -14.05 14.70
N ARG A 265 7.97 -14.89 13.81
CA ARG A 265 8.25 -16.31 14.11
C ARG A 265 9.29 -16.43 15.23
N GLY A 266 8.95 -17.17 16.27
CA GLY A 266 9.83 -17.38 17.43
C GLY A 266 9.82 -16.26 18.47
N SER A 267 8.98 -15.24 18.27
CA SER A 267 8.84 -14.12 19.22
C SER A 267 7.38 -13.97 19.69
N PRO A 268 7.16 -13.46 20.90
CA PRO A 268 5.81 -13.12 21.33
C PRO A 268 5.24 -11.95 20.50
N PRO A 269 3.91 -11.93 20.26
CA PRO A 269 3.27 -10.81 19.56
C PRO A 269 3.50 -9.47 20.29
N GLN A 270 3.76 -8.43 19.51
CA GLN A 270 3.99 -7.08 20.02
C GLN A 270 2.93 -6.13 19.46
N SER A 271 2.39 -5.25 20.32
CA SER A 271 1.47 -4.19 19.90
C SER A 271 2.23 -2.87 19.79
N LEU A 272 2.06 -2.20 18.68
CA LEU A 272 2.55 -0.85 18.42
C LEU A 272 1.35 0.10 18.47
N PRO A 273 1.29 1.05 19.40
CA PRO A 273 0.23 2.06 19.40
C PRO A 273 0.34 2.94 18.16
N ILE A 274 -0.78 3.56 17.76
CA ILE A 274 -0.78 4.48 16.64
C ILE A 274 0.21 5.63 16.88
N PHE A 275 0.93 6.02 15.83
CA PHE A 275 1.70 7.26 15.84
C PHE A 275 0.81 8.44 15.44
N GLY A 276 0.90 9.56 16.16
CA GLY A 276 0.16 10.77 15.88
C GLY A 276 -1.27 10.77 16.45
N SER A 277 -2.23 11.29 15.69
CA SER A 277 -3.62 11.45 16.12
C SER A 277 -4.46 10.21 15.81
N ASP A 278 -5.42 9.89 16.68
CA ASP A 278 -6.48 8.91 16.44
C ASP A 278 -7.61 9.44 15.53
N GLN A 279 -7.60 10.74 15.24
CA GLN A 279 -8.53 11.43 14.34
C GLN A 279 -7.94 11.54 12.93
N ALA A 280 -8.07 10.48 12.14
CA ALA A 280 -7.62 10.48 10.76
C ALA A 280 -8.49 11.42 9.90
N LEU A 281 -7.85 12.21 9.01
CA LEU A 281 -8.57 13.00 7.99
C LEU A 281 -9.00 12.13 6.81
N ASP A 282 -8.15 11.22 6.37
CA ASP A 282 -8.43 10.28 5.28
C ASP A 282 -7.53 9.04 5.40
N VAL A 283 -8.13 7.86 5.40
CA VAL A 283 -7.41 6.59 5.49
C VAL A 283 -7.10 5.96 4.12
N THR A 284 -7.47 6.64 3.03
CA THR A 284 -7.29 6.12 1.67
C THR A 284 -5.81 5.95 1.36
N GLY A 285 -5.40 4.73 1.02
CA GLY A 285 -4.01 4.41 0.66
C GLY A 285 -3.04 4.25 1.83
N ALA A 286 -3.51 4.31 3.09
CA ALA A 286 -2.64 4.10 4.26
C ALA A 286 -1.99 2.70 4.27
N GLY A 287 -2.72 1.65 3.86
CA GLY A 287 -2.19 0.29 3.71
C GLY A 287 -1.03 0.21 2.72
N ASP A 288 -1.18 0.86 1.55
CA ASP A 288 -0.11 0.93 0.54
C ASP A 288 1.13 1.64 1.09
N THR A 289 0.95 2.70 1.88
CA THR A 289 2.06 3.40 2.55
C THR A 289 2.75 2.49 3.57
N VAL A 290 1.98 1.78 4.39
CA VAL A 290 2.51 0.84 5.40
C VAL A 290 3.34 -0.25 4.75
N VAL A 291 2.83 -0.94 3.73
CA VAL A 291 3.59 -2.01 3.07
C VAL A 291 4.79 -1.48 2.30
N ALA A 292 4.71 -0.29 1.71
CA ALA A 292 5.83 0.35 1.03
C ALA A 292 6.98 0.64 1.99
N VAL A 293 6.69 1.28 3.14
CA VAL A 293 7.71 1.60 4.15
C VAL A 293 8.27 0.34 4.80
N LEU A 294 7.41 -0.64 5.15
CA LEU A 294 7.87 -1.93 5.68
C LEU A 294 8.87 -2.60 4.73
N THR A 295 8.52 -2.67 3.43
CA THR A 295 9.38 -3.28 2.42
C THR A 295 10.71 -2.55 2.29
N LEU A 296 10.67 -1.22 2.27
CA LEU A 296 11.85 -0.37 2.11
C LEU A 296 12.77 -0.45 3.32
N ALA A 297 12.20 -0.47 4.54
CA ALA A 297 12.95 -0.65 5.77
C ALA A 297 13.63 -2.03 5.84
N LEU A 298 12.93 -3.10 5.46
CA LEU A 298 13.54 -4.44 5.35
C LEU A 298 14.67 -4.48 4.33
N ALA A 299 14.54 -3.78 3.20
CA ALA A 299 15.60 -3.64 2.21
C ALA A 299 16.82 -2.89 2.76
N ALA A 300 16.61 -1.91 3.65
CA ALA A 300 17.65 -1.15 4.32
C ALA A 300 18.32 -1.91 5.49
N GLY A 301 17.88 -3.15 5.78
CA GLY A 301 18.45 -3.99 6.84
C GLY A 301 17.80 -3.81 8.21
N ALA A 302 16.58 -3.29 8.27
CA ALA A 302 15.78 -3.23 9.50
C ALA A 302 15.39 -4.63 9.99
N THR A 303 15.27 -4.79 11.29
CA THR A 303 14.52 -5.89 11.91
C THR A 303 13.03 -5.74 11.58
N ILE A 304 12.25 -6.79 11.80
CA ILE A 304 10.79 -6.75 11.57
C ILE A 304 10.13 -5.65 12.43
N LEU A 305 10.54 -5.54 13.68
CA LEU A 305 9.99 -4.56 14.60
C LEU A 305 10.33 -3.12 14.18
N GLU A 306 11.60 -2.83 13.84
CA GLU A 306 12.01 -1.53 13.32
C GLU A 306 11.26 -1.17 12.03
N ALA A 307 11.09 -2.12 11.12
CA ALA A 307 10.34 -1.92 9.88
C ALA A 307 8.85 -1.61 10.15
N ALA A 308 8.23 -2.31 11.11
CA ALA A 308 6.86 -2.05 11.52
C ALA A 308 6.72 -0.68 12.23
N GLN A 309 7.69 -0.29 13.05
CA GLN A 309 7.73 1.03 13.69
C GLN A 309 7.80 2.14 12.64
N LEU A 310 8.72 2.06 11.68
CA LEU A 310 8.80 3.03 10.56
C LEU A 310 7.51 3.08 9.74
N ALA A 311 6.90 1.92 9.48
CA ALA A 311 5.62 1.83 8.77
C ALA A 311 4.47 2.48 9.58
N ASN A 312 4.49 2.36 10.92
CA ASN A 312 3.52 3.00 11.81
C ASN A 312 3.65 4.53 11.80
N TYR A 313 4.88 5.07 11.84
CA TYR A 313 5.13 6.50 11.66
C TYR A 313 4.56 7.00 10.32
N ALA A 314 4.89 6.31 9.24
CA ALA A 314 4.44 6.70 7.91
C ALA A 314 2.91 6.62 7.77
N GLY A 315 2.29 5.57 8.33
CA GLY A 315 0.83 5.42 8.38
C GLY A 315 0.18 6.59 9.13
N GLY A 316 0.69 6.94 10.31
CA GLY A 316 0.20 8.07 11.10
C GLY A 316 0.33 9.42 10.40
N ILE A 317 1.43 9.65 9.65
CA ILE A 317 1.62 10.87 8.86
C ILE A 317 0.62 10.94 7.70
N VAL A 318 0.45 9.84 6.95
CA VAL A 318 -0.33 9.87 5.71
C VAL A 318 -1.83 10.02 5.96
N VAL A 319 -2.37 9.47 7.05
CA VAL A 319 -3.81 9.59 7.39
C VAL A 319 -4.22 11.01 7.80
N MET A 320 -3.27 11.89 8.08
CA MET A 320 -3.49 13.32 8.31
C MET A 320 -3.51 14.14 7.02
N LYS A 321 -3.37 13.52 5.85
CA LYS A 321 -3.45 14.15 4.54
C LYS A 321 -4.73 13.72 3.83
N ARG A 322 -5.24 14.53 2.89
CA ARG A 322 -6.44 14.20 2.12
C ARG A 322 -6.09 13.42 0.85
N GLY A 323 -6.97 12.51 0.46
CA GLY A 323 -6.84 11.70 -0.75
C GLY A 323 -5.75 10.63 -0.63
N THR A 324 -5.34 10.08 -1.78
CA THR A 324 -4.25 9.09 -1.87
C THR A 324 -2.90 9.79 -1.74
N ALA A 325 -2.59 10.25 -0.52
CA ALA A 325 -1.37 10.97 -0.22
C ALA A 325 -0.18 10.02 0.03
N THR A 326 1.03 10.58 -0.05
CA THR A 326 2.29 9.88 0.23
C THR A 326 3.01 10.52 1.40
N VAL A 327 3.99 9.80 1.95
CA VAL A 327 4.95 10.32 2.91
C VAL A 327 6.32 10.52 2.24
N THR A 328 6.92 11.67 2.42
CA THR A 328 8.28 11.93 1.97
C THR A 328 9.31 11.47 3.00
N ARG A 329 10.54 11.20 2.53
CA ARG A 329 11.66 10.87 3.43
C ARG A 329 11.89 11.97 4.47
N THR A 330 11.76 13.24 4.09
CA THR A 330 11.94 14.38 4.97
C THR A 330 10.88 14.43 6.08
N GLU A 331 9.61 14.20 5.74
CA GLU A 331 8.52 14.13 6.72
C GLU A 331 8.72 12.98 7.70
N LEU A 332 9.06 11.79 7.21
CA LEU A 332 9.30 10.62 8.04
C LEU A 332 10.48 10.85 9.00
N ALA A 333 11.60 11.37 8.52
CA ALA A 333 12.75 11.69 9.34
C ALA A 333 12.46 12.82 10.35
N ALA A 334 11.63 13.81 9.99
CA ALA A 334 11.21 14.86 10.89
C ALA A 334 10.34 14.34 12.04
N ALA A 335 9.39 13.43 11.74
CA ALA A 335 8.54 12.81 12.75
C ALA A 335 9.34 12.00 13.78
N ILE A 336 10.33 11.20 13.33
CA ILE A 336 11.21 10.44 14.20
C ILE A 336 12.02 11.36 15.12
N ARG A 337 12.56 12.47 14.57
CA ARG A 337 13.33 13.46 15.35
C ARG A 337 12.48 14.21 16.36
N ALA A 338 11.25 14.58 16.00
CA ALA A 338 10.33 15.25 16.90
C ALA A 338 10.03 14.38 18.14
N GLU A 339 9.80 13.08 17.95
CA GLU A 339 9.59 12.16 19.07
C GLU A 339 10.85 12.01 19.94
N ALA A 340 12.04 11.99 19.34
CA ALA A 340 13.30 11.92 20.08
C ALA A 340 13.53 13.13 21.00
N THR A 341 12.97 14.30 20.63
CA THR A 341 13.10 15.55 21.41
C THR A 341 11.89 15.82 22.32
N GLY A 342 10.86 14.97 22.30
CA GLY A 342 9.61 15.20 23.02
C GLY A 342 8.79 16.39 22.48
N ALA A 343 9.12 16.89 21.30
CA ALA A 343 8.40 17.98 20.65
C ALA A 343 7.08 17.45 20.04
N PRO A 344 5.98 18.22 20.08
CA PRO A 344 4.76 17.84 19.41
C PRO A 344 5.01 17.67 17.92
N ALA A 345 4.47 16.56 17.33
CA ALA A 345 4.60 16.31 15.90
C ALA A 345 4.06 17.49 15.10
N ALA A 346 4.85 18.03 14.18
CA ALA A 346 4.44 19.13 13.31
C ALA A 346 3.22 18.70 12.49
N GLY A 347 2.03 19.22 12.80
CA GLY A 347 0.77 18.87 12.15
C GLY A 347 -0.46 18.92 13.07
N ALA A 348 -0.31 19.27 14.34
CA ALA A 348 -1.42 19.42 15.29
C ALA A 348 -1.83 20.90 15.43
N THR A 349 -2.07 21.59 14.30
CA THR A 349 -2.75 22.91 14.29
C THR A 349 -3.79 22.93 13.18
#